data_3ab2644f28eff08b525f1385910458aa
#
_entry.id   3ab2644f28eff08b525f1385910458aa
#
_cell.length_a   1.000
_cell.length_b   1.000
_cell.length_c   1.000
_cell.angle_alpha   90.00
_cell.angle_beta   90.00
_cell.angle_gamma   90.00
#
_symmetry.space_group_name_H-M   'P 1'
#
loop_
_entity.id
_entity.type
_entity.pdbx_description
1 polymer ?
#
loop_
_entity_poly.entity_id
_entity_poly.type
_entity_poly.pdbx_seq_one_letter_code
_entity_poly.pdbx_strand_id
1 'polypeptide(L)'
;MQESHTVGQKDLEAIAERVVYLLSQDKRERASVVLLEGDMGAGKTTFTQILAKYLGVVENVNSPTFILKKEYKTPHSNFRKVVHIDAYRFVHPKESKVLRLEDDLEEKDTIVVIEWPSKMNYIKADIRLSFEVVDDDTREVTLTYEKDI
;
A
#
# COMPACT_ATOMS: atom_id res chain seq x y z
N MET A 1 -6.53 -14.98 -6.14
CA MET A 1 -5.16 -15.48 -6.39
C MET A 1 -4.27 -15.11 -5.24
N GLN A 2 -3.39 -16.00 -4.84
CA GLN A 2 -2.47 -15.77 -3.73
C GLN A 2 -1.07 -16.22 -4.12
N GLU A 3 -0.06 -15.41 -3.78
CA GLU A 3 1.35 -15.73 -4.02
C GLU A 3 2.12 -15.51 -2.72
N SER A 4 3.08 -16.38 -2.43
CA SER A 4 3.97 -16.23 -1.27
C SER A 4 5.41 -16.11 -1.75
N HIS A 5 6.12 -15.16 -1.13
CA HIS A 5 7.52 -14.87 -1.48
C HIS A 5 8.34 -14.75 -0.20
N THR A 6 9.47 -15.46 -0.17
CA THR A 6 10.46 -15.29 0.90
C THR A 6 11.51 -14.34 0.37
N VAL A 7 11.64 -13.16 1.00
CA VAL A 7 12.42 -12.07 0.42
C VAL A 7 13.34 -11.43 1.44
N GLY A 8 14.52 -11.03 0.98
CA GLY A 8 15.34 -10.06 1.65
C GLY A 8 14.86 -8.67 1.29
N GLN A 9 15.39 -7.64 1.96
CA GLN A 9 14.97 -6.27 1.73
C GLN A 9 15.14 -5.85 0.25
N LYS A 10 16.21 -6.27 -0.39
CA LYS A 10 16.47 -5.90 -1.80
C LYS A 10 15.53 -6.58 -2.79
N ASP A 11 14.81 -7.61 -2.38
CA ASP A 11 13.87 -8.31 -3.26
C ASP A 11 12.46 -7.72 -3.19
N LEU A 12 12.23 -6.75 -2.32
CA LEU A 12 10.93 -6.08 -2.20
C LEU A 12 10.58 -5.29 -3.48
N GLU A 13 11.58 -4.87 -4.24
CA GLU A 13 11.35 -4.19 -5.50
C GLU A 13 10.59 -5.09 -6.50
N ALA A 14 10.91 -6.37 -6.54
CA ALA A 14 10.21 -7.31 -7.41
C ALA A 14 8.73 -7.43 -7.01
N ILE A 15 8.44 -7.36 -5.71
CA ILE A 15 7.06 -7.39 -5.23
C ILE A 15 6.35 -6.09 -5.61
N ALA A 16 7.01 -4.94 -5.49
CA ALA A 16 6.44 -3.66 -5.91
C ALA A 16 6.13 -3.68 -7.41
N GLU A 17 7.03 -4.19 -8.24
CA GLU A 17 6.79 -4.37 -9.67
C GLU A 17 5.55 -5.24 -9.91
N ARG A 18 5.45 -6.36 -9.19
CA ARG A 18 4.31 -7.28 -9.34
C ARG A 18 3.00 -6.60 -8.98
N VAL A 19 2.99 -5.82 -7.89
CA VAL A 19 1.81 -5.07 -7.45
C VAL A 19 1.37 -4.09 -8.55
N VAL A 20 2.29 -3.29 -9.06
CA VAL A 20 1.99 -2.30 -10.10
C VAL A 20 1.51 -2.98 -11.38
N TYR A 21 2.14 -4.10 -11.75
CA TYR A 21 1.70 -4.87 -12.91
C TYR A 21 0.25 -5.33 -12.77
N LEU A 22 -0.09 -5.95 -11.64
CA LEU A 22 -1.45 -6.46 -11.42
C LEU A 22 -2.48 -5.32 -11.42
N LEU A 23 -2.17 -4.22 -10.74
CA LEU A 23 -3.08 -3.07 -10.69
C LEU A 23 -3.24 -2.41 -12.06
N SER A 24 -2.17 -2.38 -12.86
CA SER A 24 -2.21 -1.80 -14.20
C SER A 24 -3.05 -2.63 -15.16
N GLN A 25 -3.09 -3.93 -14.97
CA GLN A 25 -3.89 -4.84 -15.81
C GLN A 25 -5.39 -4.75 -15.54
N ASP A 26 -5.76 -4.27 -14.37
CA ASP A 26 -7.16 -4.27 -13.92
C ASP A 26 -7.53 -2.89 -13.36
N LYS A 27 -7.22 -1.85 -14.12
CA LYS A 27 -7.53 -0.47 -13.72
C LYS A 27 -9.04 -0.24 -13.68
N ARG A 28 -9.45 0.51 -12.69
CA ARG A 28 -10.85 0.83 -12.44
C ARG A 28 -11.07 2.33 -12.45
N GLU A 29 -12.34 2.74 -12.46
CA GLU A 29 -12.72 4.15 -12.37
C GLU A 29 -12.63 4.69 -10.93
N ARG A 30 -11.92 3.98 -10.07
CA ARG A 30 -11.64 4.34 -8.69
C ARG A 30 -10.19 4.07 -8.38
N ALA A 31 -9.75 4.49 -7.18
CA ALA A 31 -8.40 4.18 -6.71
C ALA A 31 -8.20 2.68 -6.56
N SER A 32 -6.96 2.26 -6.76
CA SER A 32 -6.53 0.89 -6.43
C SER A 32 -6.05 0.88 -4.98
N VAL A 33 -6.53 -0.08 -4.20
CA VAL A 33 -6.26 -0.13 -2.76
C VAL A 33 -5.31 -1.28 -2.44
N VAL A 34 -4.19 -0.95 -1.80
CA VAL A 34 -3.20 -1.92 -1.32
C VAL A 34 -3.20 -1.86 0.21
N LEU A 35 -3.55 -2.97 0.84
CA LEU A 35 -3.53 -3.08 2.31
C LEU A 35 -2.28 -3.83 2.75
N LEU A 36 -1.55 -3.25 3.71
CA LEU A 36 -0.33 -3.82 4.24
C LEU A 36 -0.57 -4.27 5.68
N GLU A 37 -0.39 -5.55 5.95
CA GLU A 37 -0.57 -6.15 7.27
C GLU A 37 0.76 -6.70 7.78
N GLY A 38 0.96 -6.66 9.07
CA GLY A 38 2.15 -7.21 9.71
C GLY A 38 2.51 -6.43 10.96
N ASP A 39 3.39 -7.02 11.77
CA ASP A 39 3.86 -6.39 12.98
C ASP A 39 4.74 -5.17 12.69
N MET A 40 4.88 -4.29 13.69
CA MET A 40 5.78 -3.15 13.61
C MET A 40 7.19 -3.65 13.27
N GLY A 41 7.85 -3.00 12.30
CA GLY A 41 9.17 -3.42 11.87
C GLY A 41 9.19 -4.56 10.87
N ALA A 42 8.03 -5.04 10.42
CA ALA A 42 7.97 -6.13 9.45
C ALA A 42 8.28 -5.69 8.01
N GLY A 43 8.42 -4.39 7.74
CA GLY A 43 8.80 -3.88 6.43
C GLY A 43 7.73 -3.16 5.64
N LYS A 44 6.59 -2.85 6.26
CA LYS A 44 5.48 -2.20 5.58
C LYS A 44 5.85 -0.81 5.05
N THR A 45 6.46 0.02 5.88
CA THR A 45 6.91 1.36 5.46
C THR A 45 8.01 1.25 4.42
N THR A 46 8.94 0.32 4.60
CA THR A 46 10.01 0.09 3.62
C THR A 46 9.43 -0.30 2.27
N PHE A 47 8.42 -1.18 2.26
CA PHE A 47 7.75 -1.55 1.01
C PHE A 47 7.10 -0.33 0.36
N THR A 48 6.40 0.51 1.14
CA THR A 48 5.76 1.71 0.60
C THR A 48 6.78 2.65 -0.03
N GLN A 49 7.95 2.82 0.60
CA GLN A 49 9.04 3.62 0.05
C GLN A 49 9.53 3.06 -1.29
N ILE A 50 9.68 1.76 -1.38
CA ILE A 50 10.13 1.08 -2.59
C ILE A 50 9.09 1.18 -3.70
N LEU A 51 7.81 0.98 -3.36
CA LEU A 51 6.71 1.13 -4.30
C LEU A 51 6.66 2.54 -4.88
N ALA A 52 6.74 3.54 -4.02
CA ALA A 52 6.72 4.94 -4.45
C ALA A 52 7.90 5.26 -5.37
N LYS A 53 9.09 4.78 -4.99
CA LYS A 53 10.28 4.97 -5.82
C LYS A 53 10.14 4.29 -7.18
N TYR A 54 9.59 3.10 -7.20
CA TYR A 54 9.34 2.39 -8.45
C TYR A 54 8.39 3.16 -9.36
N LEU A 55 7.40 3.85 -8.78
CA LEU A 55 6.46 4.68 -9.52
C LEU A 55 7.04 6.04 -9.92
N GLY A 56 8.24 6.38 -9.46
CA GLY A 56 8.94 7.58 -9.86
C GLY A 56 8.85 8.74 -8.87
N VAL A 57 8.36 8.51 -7.66
CA VAL A 57 8.32 9.54 -6.60
C VAL A 57 9.76 9.91 -6.24
N VAL A 58 10.08 11.20 -6.31
CA VAL A 58 11.43 11.71 -6.01
C VAL A 58 11.54 12.24 -4.57
N GLU A 59 10.40 12.49 -3.92
CA GLU A 59 10.37 12.95 -2.53
C GLU A 59 10.74 11.81 -1.58
N ASN A 60 11.21 12.17 -0.38
CA ASN A 60 11.43 11.18 0.67
C ASN A 60 10.09 10.69 1.18
N VAL A 61 9.85 9.37 1.10
CA VAL A 61 8.64 8.75 1.61
C VAL A 61 8.94 8.23 3.00
N ASN A 62 8.27 8.82 3.99
CA ASN A 62 8.39 8.41 5.39
C ASN A 62 7.03 7.97 5.90
N SER A 63 7.03 7.17 6.98
CA SER A 63 5.79 6.85 7.65
C SER A 63 5.14 8.16 8.16
N PRO A 64 3.84 8.37 7.92
CA PRO A 64 3.15 9.57 8.39
C PRO A 64 2.93 9.52 9.91
N THR A 65 3.94 9.97 10.67
CA THR A 65 3.96 9.84 12.14
C THR A 65 2.98 10.75 12.88
N PHE A 66 2.87 11.98 12.42
CA PHE A 66 1.96 12.96 13.02
C PHE A 66 0.77 13.25 12.13
N ILE A 67 0.97 13.11 10.83
CA ILE A 67 -0.07 13.21 9.82
C ILE A 67 -0.36 11.78 9.38
N LEU A 68 -1.58 11.32 9.57
CA LEU A 68 -1.96 9.93 9.29
C LEU A 68 -2.09 9.63 7.80
N LYS A 69 -2.10 10.65 6.96
CA LYS A 69 -2.21 10.52 5.51
C LYS A 69 -1.21 11.43 4.82
N LYS A 70 -0.56 10.92 3.78
CA LYS A 70 0.34 11.71 2.95
C LYS A 70 0.16 11.36 1.47
N GLU A 71 0.21 12.37 0.61
CA GLU A 71 0.05 12.19 -0.83
C GLU A 71 1.36 12.49 -1.56
N TYR A 72 1.65 11.69 -2.58
CA TYR A 72 2.82 11.86 -3.44
C TYR A 72 2.39 11.80 -4.90
N LYS A 73 2.78 12.79 -5.68
CA LYS A 73 2.55 12.77 -7.13
C LYS A 73 3.57 11.88 -7.80
N THR A 74 3.14 11.13 -8.80
CA THR A 74 4.03 10.25 -9.54
C THR A 74 3.98 10.56 -11.04
N PRO A 75 5.11 10.40 -11.74
CA PRO A 75 5.14 10.55 -13.21
C PRO A 75 4.80 9.25 -13.95
N HIS A 76 4.34 8.22 -13.23
CA HIS A 76 4.04 6.93 -13.83
C HIS A 76 2.88 7.04 -14.84
N SER A 77 2.94 6.26 -15.93
CA SER A 77 1.96 6.33 -17.01
C SER A 77 0.55 5.89 -16.59
N ASN A 78 0.44 4.99 -15.63
CA ASN A 78 -0.86 4.44 -15.19
C ASN A 78 -1.36 5.03 -13.88
N PHE A 79 -0.47 5.59 -13.05
CA PHE A 79 -0.84 6.10 -11.73
C PHE A 79 -0.21 7.47 -11.52
N ARG A 80 -1.03 8.46 -11.22
CA ARG A 80 -0.59 9.84 -11.05
C ARG A 80 -0.30 10.20 -9.59
N LYS A 81 -0.81 9.39 -8.66
CA LYS A 81 -0.73 9.73 -7.24
C LYS A 81 -0.67 8.48 -6.38
N VAL A 82 0.10 8.54 -5.31
CA VAL A 82 0.09 7.55 -4.23
C VAL A 82 -0.37 8.24 -2.96
N VAL A 83 -1.35 7.65 -2.28
CA VAL A 83 -1.81 8.11 -0.98
C VAL A 83 -1.37 7.07 0.05
N HIS A 84 -0.56 7.48 1.01
CA HIS A 84 -0.04 6.60 2.06
C HIS A 84 -0.75 6.92 3.38
N ILE A 85 -1.38 5.92 3.97
CA ILE A 85 -2.16 6.06 5.20
C ILE A 85 -1.62 5.11 6.25
N ASP A 86 -1.37 5.65 7.46
CA ASP A 86 -0.97 4.85 8.62
C ASP A 86 -2.18 4.68 9.54
N ALA A 87 -2.90 3.58 9.39
CA ALA A 87 -4.08 3.29 10.20
C ALA A 87 -3.73 2.71 11.58
N TYR A 88 -2.45 2.42 11.85
CA TYR A 88 -2.00 2.02 13.18
C TYR A 88 -2.37 3.06 14.24
N ARG A 89 -2.35 4.33 13.86
CA ARG A 89 -2.57 5.43 14.78
C ARG A 89 -4.01 5.88 14.87
N PHE A 90 -4.90 5.21 14.12
CA PHE A 90 -6.33 5.50 14.19
C PHE A 90 -6.86 4.98 15.53
N VAL A 91 -7.39 5.91 16.34
CA VAL A 91 -8.04 5.58 17.60
C VAL A 91 -9.52 5.33 17.39
N HIS A 92 -10.10 5.94 16.36
CA HIS A 92 -11.52 5.87 16.09
C HIS A 92 -11.78 5.79 14.59
N PRO A 93 -12.78 4.97 14.13
CA PRO A 93 -13.10 4.87 12.71
C PRO A 93 -13.44 6.19 12.03
N LYS A 94 -13.91 7.19 12.79
CA LYS A 94 -14.23 8.51 12.25
C LYS A 94 -13.00 9.26 11.72
N GLU A 95 -11.79 8.86 12.08
CA GLU A 95 -10.58 9.51 11.60
C GLU A 95 -10.43 9.39 10.09
N SER A 96 -10.98 8.34 9.48
CA SER A 96 -10.97 8.21 8.03
C SER A 96 -11.75 9.34 7.34
N LYS A 97 -12.81 9.82 7.96
CA LYS A 97 -13.60 10.94 7.44
C LYS A 97 -12.82 12.26 7.55
N VAL A 98 -12.14 12.46 8.68
CA VAL A 98 -11.32 13.66 8.88
C VAL A 98 -10.21 13.74 7.83
N LEU A 99 -9.66 12.60 7.45
CA LEU A 99 -8.60 12.53 6.44
C LEU A 99 -9.14 12.56 5.00
N ARG A 100 -10.44 12.56 4.82
CA ARG A 100 -11.09 12.55 3.51
C ARG A 100 -10.71 11.33 2.68
N LEU A 101 -10.59 10.19 3.32
CA LEU A 101 -10.19 8.95 2.66
C LEU A 101 -11.17 8.55 1.55
N GLU A 102 -12.46 8.75 1.78
CA GLU A 102 -13.49 8.43 0.79
C GLU A 102 -13.27 9.17 -0.53
N ASP A 103 -12.81 10.43 -0.46
CA ASP A 103 -12.49 11.20 -1.66
C ASP A 103 -11.32 10.57 -2.42
N ASP A 104 -10.29 10.12 -1.69
CA ASP A 104 -9.14 9.46 -2.30
C ASP A 104 -9.54 8.15 -2.97
N LEU A 105 -10.44 7.39 -2.34
CA LEU A 105 -10.88 6.10 -2.87
C LEU A 105 -11.65 6.24 -4.19
N GLU A 106 -12.25 7.40 -4.45
CA GLU A 106 -12.98 7.65 -5.68
C GLU A 106 -12.10 8.16 -6.83
N GLU A 107 -10.86 8.54 -6.54
CA GLU A 107 -9.97 9.08 -7.56
C GLU A 107 -9.32 7.96 -8.38
N LYS A 108 -9.61 7.93 -9.67
CA LYS A 108 -8.93 7.00 -10.56
C LYS A 108 -7.45 7.39 -10.72
N ASP A 109 -6.64 6.48 -11.24
CA ASP A 109 -5.20 6.66 -11.44
C ASP A 109 -4.45 6.94 -10.14
N THR A 110 -4.99 6.43 -9.03
CA THR A 110 -4.43 6.61 -7.69
C THR A 110 -4.22 5.23 -7.05
N ILE A 111 -3.09 5.07 -6.36
CA ILE A 111 -2.86 3.92 -5.49
C ILE A 111 -2.97 4.41 -4.06
N VAL A 112 -3.88 3.82 -3.29
CA VAL A 112 -4.02 4.09 -1.86
C VAL A 112 -3.37 2.94 -1.10
N VAL A 113 -2.31 3.23 -0.36
CA VAL A 113 -1.57 2.25 0.44
C VAL A 113 -1.94 2.48 1.90
N ILE A 114 -2.53 1.47 2.53
CA ILE A 114 -2.98 1.56 3.91
C ILE A 114 -2.22 0.54 4.75
N GLU A 115 -1.50 1.03 5.77
CA GLU A 115 -0.85 0.16 6.76
C GLU A 115 -1.85 -0.15 7.86
N TRP A 116 -1.90 -1.43 8.30
CA TRP A 116 -2.74 -1.88 9.39
C TRP A 116 -4.24 -1.80 9.08
N PRO A 117 -4.74 -2.56 8.11
CA PRO A 117 -6.13 -2.43 7.62
C PRO A 117 -7.21 -2.88 8.60
N SER A 118 -6.84 -3.54 9.72
CA SER A 118 -7.83 -4.08 10.66
C SER A 118 -8.79 -3.03 11.22
N LYS A 119 -8.37 -1.77 11.27
CA LYS A 119 -9.21 -0.65 11.74
C LYS A 119 -10.04 -0.03 10.62
N MET A 120 -9.87 -0.52 9.40
CA MET A 120 -10.53 -0.01 8.21
C MET A 120 -11.16 -1.17 7.44
N ASN A 121 -11.86 -2.03 8.17
CA ASN A 121 -12.43 -3.26 7.63
C ASN A 121 -13.54 -3.03 6.61
N TYR A 122 -14.06 -1.82 6.53
CA TYR A 122 -15.07 -1.46 5.53
C TYR A 122 -14.45 -1.16 4.16
N ILE A 123 -13.13 -1.08 4.07
CA ILE A 123 -12.45 -0.81 2.82
C ILE A 123 -12.14 -2.11 2.10
N LYS A 124 -12.60 -2.22 0.88
CA LYS A 124 -12.31 -3.37 0.04
C LYS A 124 -10.91 -3.18 -0.59
N ALA A 125 -10.06 -4.15 -0.43
CA ALA A 125 -8.71 -4.12 -0.98
C ALA A 125 -8.66 -4.80 -2.35
N ASP A 126 -7.84 -4.24 -3.24
CA ASP A 126 -7.49 -4.89 -4.49
C ASP A 126 -6.33 -5.86 -4.28
N ILE A 127 -5.38 -5.45 -3.47
CA ILE A 127 -4.23 -6.28 -3.09
C ILE A 127 -4.03 -6.19 -1.58
N ARG A 128 -3.77 -7.34 -0.96
CA ARG A 128 -3.31 -7.44 0.43
C ARG A 128 -1.91 -8.01 0.44
N LEU A 129 -1.03 -7.37 1.20
CA LEU A 129 0.30 -7.89 1.45
C LEU A 129 0.45 -8.14 2.95
N SER A 130 0.70 -9.39 3.32
CA SER A 130 0.99 -9.77 4.69
C SER A 130 2.48 -9.99 4.85
N PHE A 131 3.08 -9.33 5.84
CA PHE A 131 4.51 -9.40 6.10
C PHE A 131 4.74 -10.16 7.39
N GLU A 132 5.55 -11.23 7.33
CA GLU A 132 5.97 -11.97 8.51
C GLU A 132 7.49 -11.96 8.60
N VAL A 133 8.01 -11.71 9.79
CA VAL A 133 9.45 -11.75 10.05
C VAL A 133 9.87 -13.21 10.15
N VAL A 134 10.81 -13.63 9.30
CA VAL A 134 11.40 -14.96 9.36
C VAL A 134 12.68 -14.91 10.20
N ASP A 135 13.53 -13.93 9.90
CA ASP A 135 14.74 -13.61 10.67
C ASP A 135 15.09 -12.14 10.45
N ASP A 136 16.23 -11.66 10.95
CA ASP A 136 16.59 -10.24 10.88
C ASP A 136 16.65 -9.71 9.44
N ASP A 137 16.99 -10.57 8.49
CA ASP A 137 17.22 -10.16 7.09
C ASP A 137 16.14 -10.63 6.13
N THR A 138 15.24 -11.50 6.59
CA THR A 138 14.30 -12.19 5.71
C THR A 138 12.87 -12.01 6.15
N ARG A 139 11.99 -11.76 5.19
CA ARG A 139 10.55 -11.65 5.41
C ARG A 139 9.82 -12.63 4.50
N GLU A 140 8.70 -13.15 5.00
CA GLU A 140 7.76 -13.84 4.12
C GLU A 140 6.64 -12.85 3.80
N VAL A 141 6.42 -12.63 2.51
CA VAL A 141 5.38 -11.71 2.04
C VAL A 141 4.35 -12.52 1.27
N THR A 142 3.12 -12.49 1.73
CA THR A 142 2.00 -13.12 1.05
C THR A 142 1.19 -12.06 0.34
N LEU A 143 1.09 -12.18 -0.97
CA LEU A 143 0.30 -11.28 -1.81
C LEU A 143 -1.02 -11.96 -2.15
N THR A 144 -2.12 -11.30 -1.82
CA THR A 144 -3.46 -11.75 -2.19
C THR A 144 -4.05 -10.69 -3.12
N TYR A 145 -4.44 -11.12 -4.31
CA TYR A 145 -5.02 -10.24 -5.32
C TYR A 145 -6.49 -10.62 -5.52
N GLU A 146 -7.38 -9.64 -5.31
CA GLU A 146 -8.81 -9.82 -5.51
C GLU A 146 -9.26 -9.03 -6.72
N LYS A 147 -9.57 -9.76 -7.79
CA LYS A 147 -10.06 -9.15 -9.01
C LYS A 147 -11.56 -8.90 -8.89
N ASP A 148 -12.00 -7.72 -9.28
CA ASP A 148 -13.43 -7.44 -9.37
C ASP A 148 -14.00 -8.24 -10.56
N ILE A 149 -15.04 -8.97 -10.28
CA ILE A 149 -15.75 -9.74 -11.30
C ILE A 149 -16.96 -8.93 -11.75
#